data_2173d9c624c5a896518dff7697c5c933
#
_entry.id   2173d9c624c5a896518dff7697c5c933
#
_cell.length_a   1.000
_cell.length_b   1.000
_cell.length_c   1.000
_cell.angle_alpha   90.00
_cell.angle_beta   90.00
_cell.angle_gamma   90.00
#
_symmetry.space_group_name_H-M   'P 1'
#
loop_
_entity.id
_entity.type
_entity.pdbx_description
1 polymer ?
#
loop_
_entity_poly.entity_id
_entity_poly.type
_entity_poly.pdbx_seq_one_letter_code
_entity_poly.pdbx_strand_id
1 'polypeptide(L)'
;MRRQIKRVVATLLTASLIVPMCYGNKVSNAEMVKKNVTATAVDEDGSDGLTEIKELHAASVDNKIEVRIWKNEEGKIFYSAYRNGHVTLKCVPLGIVAKSVDLSTGLQVDEESYELKKGKEEYDWYQGSKKHVNKEYQEMSFVVTKENAKMQVIFRIFEDGIGFRYVVDGDTTTQNEKTVITSEVSSF
;
A
#
# COMPACT_ATOMS: atom_id res chain seq x y z
N MET A 1 47.42 -2.73 -34.16
CA MET A 1 46.20 -2.43 -33.35
C MET A 1 46.59 -2.04 -31.92
N ARG A 2 46.62 -0.76 -31.61
CA ARG A 2 47.01 -0.26 -30.27
C ARG A 2 45.74 -0.07 -29.41
N ARG A 3 45.62 -0.83 -28.31
CA ARG A 3 44.56 -0.65 -27.30
C ARG A 3 44.91 0.56 -26.45
N GLN A 4 44.04 1.56 -26.45
CA GLN A 4 44.08 2.71 -25.55
C GLN A 4 43.48 2.31 -24.21
N ILE A 5 44.28 2.38 -23.15
CA ILE A 5 43.86 2.18 -21.75
C ILE A 5 43.47 3.57 -21.20
N LYS A 6 42.20 3.78 -20.94
CA LYS A 6 41.74 4.99 -20.24
C LYS A 6 41.97 4.82 -18.75
N ARG A 7 42.90 5.62 -18.22
CA ARG A 7 43.11 5.73 -16.73
C ARG A 7 42.03 6.63 -16.16
N VAL A 8 41.29 6.09 -15.20
CA VAL A 8 40.36 6.87 -14.36
C VAL A 8 41.20 7.42 -13.19
N VAL A 9 41.29 8.75 -13.11
CA VAL A 9 41.93 9.46 -12.00
C VAL A 9 40.85 9.71 -10.97
N ALA A 10 40.94 9.05 -9.80
CA ALA A 10 40.11 9.35 -8.63
C ALA A 10 40.72 10.53 -7.85
N THR A 11 40.04 11.65 -7.84
CA THR A 11 40.45 12.82 -7.03
C THR A 11 39.87 12.66 -5.63
N LEU A 12 40.73 12.41 -4.63
CA LEU A 12 40.39 12.47 -3.22
C LEU A 12 40.27 13.95 -2.81
N LEU A 13 39.07 14.39 -2.44
CA LEU A 13 38.88 15.66 -1.73
C LEU A 13 39.05 15.41 -0.23
N THR A 14 40.17 15.87 0.34
CA THR A 14 40.36 15.95 1.76
C THR A 14 39.68 17.23 2.28
N ALA A 15 38.57 17.07 3.00
CA ALA A 15 37.93 18.16 3.72
C ALA A 15 38.69 18.41 5.02
N SER A 16 39.40 19.52 5.08
CA SER A 16 40.04 20.06 6.27
C SER A 16 39.00 20.58 7.25
N LEU A 17 38.90 19.97 8.42
CA LEU A 17 38.08 20.44 9.55
C LEU A 17 38.81 21.61 10.23
N ILE A 18 38.34 22.82 9.99
CA ILE A 18 38.68 23.99 10.80
C ILE A 18 37.63 24.05 11.91
N VAL A 19 38.07 23.81 13.15
CA VAL A 19 37.25 24.04 14.35
C VAL A 19 37.48 25.47 14.81
N PRO A 20 36.48 26.35 14.79
CA PRO A 20 36.58 27.62 15.49
C PRO A 20 36.21 27.42 16.95
N MET A 21 37.15 27.75 17.85
CA MET A 21 36.90 27.91 19.27
C MET A 21 35.90 29.04 19.51
N CYS A 22 34.74 28.69 20.06
CA CYS A 22 33.66 29.63 20.34
C CYS A 22 33.77 30.24 21.72
N TYR A 23 33.71 31.52 21.74
CA TYR A 23 33.21 32.32 22.85
C TYR A 23 31.65 32.28 22.80
N GLY A 24 31.05 32.14 23.99
CA GLY A 24 29.65 31.86 24.17
C GLY A 24 28.71 32.90 23.54
N ASN A 25 27.68 32.38 22.93
CA ASN A 25 26.41 33.08 22.74
C ASN A 25 25.26 32.11 22.70
N LYS A 26 24.14 32.55 23.27
CA LYS A 26 22.88 31.83 23.43
C LYS A 26 22.44 31.10 22.14
N VAL A 27 22.43 29.79 22.16
CA VAL A 27 21.80 29.00 21.13
C VAL A 27 20.28 29.21 21.26
N SER A 28 19.66 29.78 20.25
CA SER A 28 18.22 29.96 20.21
C SER A 28 17.53 28.60 20.09
N ASN A 29 16.43 28.42 20.82
CA ASN A 29 15.62 27.19 20.86
C ASN A 29 15.13 26.67 19.48
N ALA A 30 15.35 27.44 18.41
CA ALA A 30 14.91 27.07 17.05
C ALA A 30 15.83 26.03 16.35
N GLU A 31 17.12 25.95 16.74
CA GLU A 31 18.03 24.96 16.14
C GLU A 31 17.99 23.59 16.84
N MET A 32 17.56 23.54 18.11
CA MET A 32 17.38 22.26 18.81
C MET A 32 16.15 21.50 18.35
N VAL A 33 15.12 22.20 17.87
CA VAL A 33 13.90 21.58 17.34
C VAL A 33 14.13 20.89 15.99
N LYS A 34 15.07 21.41 15.17
CA LYS A 34 15.40 20.79 13.88
C LYS A 34 16.26 19.52 13.97
N LYS A 35 16.96 19.31 15.08
CA LYS A 35 17.83 18.15 15.26
C LYS A 35 17.12 16.94 15.87
N ASN A 36 15.94 17.13 16.46
CA ASN A 36 15.12 16.06 17.04
C ASN A 36 14.00 15.52 16.12
N VAL A 37 13.88 16.09 14.90
CA VAL A 37 12.87 15.61 13.93
C VAL A 37 13.40 14.47 13.03
N THR A 38 14.68 14.07 13.21
CA THR A 38 15.25 12.91 12.48
C THR A 38 15.31 11.63 13.34
N ALA A 39 14.67 11.64 14.51
CA ALA A 39 14.58 10.47 15.36
C ALA A 39 13.15 9.94 15.32
N THR A 40 13.00 8.83 14.60
CA THR A 40 11.88 7.90 14.69
C THR A 40 10.51 8.55 14.42
N ALA A 41 10.15 8.68 13.14
CA ALA A 41 8.79 8.34 12.79
C ALA A 41 8.63 6.88 13.21
N VAL A 42 8.13 6.64 14.41
CA VAL A 42 7.54 5.37 14.79
C VAL A 42 6.41 5.23 13.77
N ASP A 43 6.46 4.17 12.96
CA ASP A 43 5.37 3.88 12.04
C ASP A 43 4.12 3.68 12.88
N GLU A 44 3.33 4.75 13.04
CA GLU A 44 2.08 4.74 13.80
C GLU A 44 1.04 3.79 13.17
N ASP A 45 1.34 3.27 11.98
CA ASP A 45 0.45 2.40 11.22
C ASP A 45 0.55 0.91 11.60
N GLY A 46 1.47 0.54 12.50
CA GLY A 46 1.62 -0.86 12.95
C GLY A 46 2.26 -1.77 11.92
N SER A 47 3.07 -1.21 11.02
CA SER A 47 3.76 -1.93 9.94
C SER A 47 5.01 -2.71 10.36
N ASP A 48 5.29 -2.87 11.64
CA ASP A 48 6.44 -3.63 12.14
C ASP A 48 6.52 -5.01 11.47
N GLY A 49 7.64 -5.27 10.77
CA GLY A 49 7.85 -6.50 10.00
C GLY A 49 7.08 -6.57 8.67
N LEU A 50 6.42 -5.48 8.25
CA LEU A 50 5.77 -5.36 6.96
C LEU A 50 6.56 -4.44 6.02
N THR A 51 6.47 -4.73 4.73
CA THR A 51 7.05 -3.91 3.66
C THR A 51 5.90 -3.29 2.85
N GLU A 52 5.89 -1.96 2.74
CA GLU A 52 4.95 -1.26 1.87
C GLU A 52 5.25 -1.55 0.41
N ILE A 53 4.21 -1.88 -0.36
CA ILE A 53 4.29 -1.96 -1.82
C ILE A 53 3.91 -0.58 -2.35
N LYS A 54 4.91 0.28 -2.53
CA LYS A 54 4.74 1.71 -2.81
C LYS A 54 3.88 2.02 -4.03
N GLU A 55 3.88 1.14 -5.01
CA GLU A 55 3.10 1.27 -6.23
C GLU A 55 1.62 1.01 -5.99
N LEU A 56 1.28 0.23 -4.95
CA LEU A 56 -0.09 -0.17 -4.64
C LEU A 56 -0.71 0.75 -3.57
N HIS A 57 -1.06 1.94 -3.98
CA HIS A 57 -1.81 2.88 -3.16
C HIS A 57 -2.85 3.62 -3.99
N ALA A 58 -3.92 4.06 -3.35
CA ALA A 58 -4.94 4.90 -3.98
C ALA A 58 -5.63 5.79 -2.95
N ALA A 59 -6.12 6.93 -3.41
CA ALA A 59 -6.84 7.87 -2.57
C ALA A 59 -8.26 8.12 -3.11
N SER A 60 -9.15 8.63 -2.26
CA SER A 60 -10.45 9.16 -2.68
C SER A 60 -10.29 10.36 -3.62
N VAL A 61 -11.36 10.71 -4.32
CA VAL A 61 -11.34 11.84 -5.27
C VAL A 61 -10.96 13.16 -4.60
N ASP A 62 -11.35 13.35 -3.34
CA ASP A 62 -11.00 14.52 -2.52
C ASP A 62 -9.68 14.37 -1.74
N ASN A 63 -8.93 13.27 -1.94
CA ASN A 63 -7.66 12.94 -1.29
C ASN A 63 -7.72 12.88 0.26
N LYS A 64 -8.90 12.70 0.85
CA LYS A 64 -9.01 12.60 2.31
C LYS A 64 -8.87 11.18 2.84
N ILE A 65 -9.25 10.19 2.04
CA ILE A 65 -9.10 8.77 2.38
C ILE A 65 -8.05 8.16 1.47
N GLU A 66 -7.11 7.44 2.03
CA GLU A 66 -6.04 6.76 1.32
C GLU A 66 -5.95 5.30 1.77
N VAL A 67 -5.67 4.40 0.84
CA VAL A 67 -5.42 2.98 1.08
C VAL A 67 -4.00 2.67 0.62
N ARG A 68 -3.23 1.97 1.45
CA ARG A 68 -1.88 1.47 1.15
C ARG A 68 -1.83 -0.03 1.38
N ILE A 69 -1.06 -0.72 0.55
CA ILE A 69 -0.90 -2.16 0.59
C ILE A 69 0.48 -2.52 1.12
N TRP A 70 0.51 -3.54 1.99
CA TRP A 70 1.68 -4.03 2.68
C TRP A 70 1.82 -5.53 2.48
N LYS A 71 3.03 -6.05 2.57
CA LYS A 71 3.32 -7.49 2.57
C LYS A 71 4.33 -7.86 3.65
N ASN A 72 4.26 -9.09 4.15
CA ASN A 72 5.29 -9.66 5.00
C ASN A 72 6.16 -10.69 4.24
N GLU A 73 7.17 -11.22 4.92
CA GLU A 73 8.07 -12.24 4.37
C GLU A 73 7.37 -13.57 4.06
N GLU A 74 6.26 -13.88 4.75
CA GLU A 74 5.46 -15.08 4.51
C GLU A 74 4.52 -14.95 3.29
N GLY A 75 4.53 -13.81 2.59
CA GLY A 75 3.63 -13.54 1.47
C GLY A 75 2.18 -13.34 1.90
N LYS A 76 1.94 -12.87 3.13
CA LYS A 76 0.65 -12.35 3.55
C LYS A 76 0.55 -10.89 3.12
N ILE A 77 -0.64 -10.48 2.70
CA ILE A 77 -0.93 -9.12 2.24
C ILE A 77 -1.85 -8.45 3.23
N PHE A 78 -1.60 -7.17 3.45
CA PHE A 78 -2.35 -6.33 4.37
C PHE A 78 -2.70 -5.01 3.70
N TYR A 79 -3.69 -4.32 4.22
CA TYR A 79 -3.94 -2.93 3.88
C TYR A 79 -4.04 -2.05 5.12
N SER A 80 -3.66 -0.80 4.96
CA SER A 80 -3.91 0.26 5.92
C SER A 80 -4.77 1.33 5.27
N ALA A 81 -5.69 1.89 6.04
CA ALA A 81 -6.49 3.02 5.59
C ALA A 81 -6.23 4.25 6.44
N TYR A 82 -6.12 5.37 5.77
CA TYR A 82 -5.83 6.68 6.36
C TYR A 82 -6.98 7.63 6.07
N ARG A 83 -7.27 8.52 7.01
CA ARG A 83 -8.18 9.65 6.81
C ARG A 83 -7.50 10.95 7.23
N ASN A 84 -7.37 11.90 6.28
CA ASN A 84 -6.65 13.16 6.47
C ASN A 84 -5.21 12.95 7.01
N GLY A 85 -4.52 11.91 6.51
CA GLY A 85 -3.17 11.53 6.93
C GLY A 85 -3.08 10.77 8.26
N HIS A 86 -4.19 10.55 8.97
CA HIS A 86 -4.23 9.76 10.20
C HIS A 86 -4.67 8.33 9.93
N VAL A 87 -3.97 7.36 10.50
CA VAL A 87 -4.33 5.94 10.43
C VAL A 87 -5.70 5.70 11.03
N THR A 88 -6.58 5.07 10.27
CA THR A 88 -7.92 4.66 10.70
C THR A 88 -8.02 3.14 10.85
N LEU A 89 -7.42 2.41 9.91
CA LEU A 89 -7.27 0.95 9.95
C LEU A 89 -5.80 0.61 9.83
N LYS A 90 -5.30 -0.24 10.73
CA LYS A 90 -3.89 -0.63 10.80
C LYS A 90 -3.69 -2.03 10.28
N CYS A 91 -2.95 -2.19 9.20
CA CYS A 91 -2.42 -3.47 8.69
C CYS A 91 -3.41 -4.63 8.78
N VAL A 92 -4.60 -4.40 8.24
CA VAL A 92 -5.67 -5.39 8.20
C VAL A 92 -5.34 -6.46 7.18
N PRO A 93 -5.34 -7.76 7.51
CA PRO A 93 -5.02 -8.82 6.58
C PRO A 93 -6.03 -8.92 5.45
N LEU A 94 -5.55 -9.29 4.27
CA LEU A 94 -6.34 -9.60 3.09
C LEU A 94 -6.16 -11.08 2.73
N GLY A 95 -7.23 -11.74 2.31
CA GLY A 95 -7.16 -13.08 1.78
C GLY A 95 -8.40 -13.92 2.06
N ILE A 96 -8.51 -14.99 1.32
CA ILE A 96 -9.57 -15.99 1.45
C ILE A 96 -8.97 -17.38 1.42
N VAL A 97 -9.65 -18.33 2.03
CA VAL A 97 -9.33 -19.75 1.95
C VAL A 97 -10.44 -20.44 1.16
N ALA A 98 -10.08 -21.00 0.02
CA ALA A 98 -10.95 -21.86 -0.75
C ALA A 98 -10.66 -23.33 -0.43
N LYS A 99 -11.61 -24.22 -0.75
CA LYS A 99 -11.43 -25.65 -0.51
C LYS A 99 -10.21 -26.23 -1.26
N SER A 100 -9.88 -25.66 -2.43
CA SER A 100 -8.80 -26.11 -3.30
C SER A 100 -7.48 -25.38 -3.07
N VAL A 101 -7.50 -24.16 -2.53
CA VAL A 101 -6.31 -23.32 -2.35
C VAL A 101 -6.49 -22.32 -1.22
N ASP A 102 -5.42 -22.11 -0.46
CA ASP A 102 -5.33 -21.06 0.55
C ASP A 102 -4.68 -19.80 -0.06
N LEU A 103 -5.50 -18.78 -0.32
CA LEU A 103 -5.11 -17.46 -0.83
C LEU A 103 -4.99 -16.43 0.29
N SER A 104 -4.51 -16.81 1.47
CA SER A 104 -4.24 -15.92 2.60
C SER A 104 -2.75 -15.78 2.94
N THR A 105 -1.91 -16.69 2.42
CA THR A 105 -0.46 -16.73 2.69
C THR A 105 0.30 -17.31 1.51
N GLY A 106 1.59 -17.00 1.40
CA GLY A 106 2.43 -17.43 0.27
C GLY A 106 2.07 -16.77 -1.05
N LEU A 107 1.44 -15.59 -0.99
CA LEU A 107 1.01 -14.83 -2.16
C LEU A 107 2.18 -14.08 -2.80
N GLN A 108 2.18 -14.04 -4.11
CA GLN A 108 3.05 -13.18 -4.91
C GLN A 108 2.18 -12.09 -5.54
N VAL A 109 2.58 -10.84 -5.33
CA VAL A 109 1.89 -9.67 -5.89
C VAL A 109 2.45 -9.41 -7.27
N ASP A 110 1.57 -9.32 -8.25
CA ASP A 110 1.88 -8.88 -9.60
C ASP A 110 1.71 -7.35 -9.67
N GLU A 111 2.81 -6.63 -9.44
CA GLU A 111 2.83 -5.16 -9.40
C GLU A 111 2.51 -4.55 -10.78
N GLU A 112 2.80 -5.25 -11.88
CA GLU A 112 2.46 -4.81 -13.23
C GLU A 112 0.96 -4.87 -13.53
N SER A 113 0.21 -5.66 -12.77
CA SER A 113 -1.25 -5.76 -12.86
C SER A 113 -2.01 -4.61 -12.21
N TYR A 114 -1.30 -3.68 -11.57
CA TYR A 114 -1.90 -2.53 -10.93
C TYR A 114 -2.68 -1.66 -11.93
N GLU A 115 -3.93 -1.38 -11.59
CA GLU A 115 -4.77 -0.45 -12.33
C GLU A 115 -5.46 0.52 -11.39
N LEU A 116 -5.52 1.79 -11.78
CA LEU A 116 -6.25 2.85 -11.10
C LEU A 116 -7.26 3.46 -12.06
N LYS A 117 -8.55 3.39 -11.72
CA LYS A 117 -9.66 3.90 -12.52
C LYS A 117 -10.53 4.84 -11.71
N LYS A 118 -11.07 5.87 -12.34
CA LYS A 118 -12.14 6.69 -11.75
C LYS A 118 -13.48 6.14 -12.21
N GLY A 119 -14.41 6.08 -11.29
CA GLY A 119 -15.76 5.63 -11.56
C GLY A 119 -16.80 6.48 -10.83
N LYS A 120 -18.05 6.26 -11.19
CA LYS A 120 -19.20 6.92 -10.60
C LYS A 120 -20.29 5.88 -10.36
N GLU A 121 -20.90 5.92 -9.19
CA GLU A 121 -22.11 5.16 -8.90
C GLU A 121 -23.30 6.09 -8.83
N GLU A 122 -24.36 5.70 -9.52
CA GLU A 122 -25.60 6.44 -9.57
C GLU A 122 -26.79 5.47 -9.46
N TYR A 123 -27.58 5.62 -8.40
CA TYR A 123 -28.75 4.76 -8.16
C TYR A 123 -29.77 5.45 -7.27
N ASP A 124 -31.03 5.00 -7.36
CA ASP A 124 -32.10 5.45 -6.49
C ASP A 124 -32.25 4.52 -5.30
N TRP A 125 -32.22 5.10 -4.08
CA TRP A 125 -32.40 4.38 -2.85
C TRP A 125 -33.80 4.63 -2.26
N TYR A 126 -34.65 3.64 -2.31
CA TYR A 126 -36.06 3.79 -1.93
C TYR A 126 -36.31 3.83 -0.42
N GLN A 127 -35.36 3.40 0.41
CA GLN A 127 -35.54 3.25 1.87
C GLN A 127 -34.65 4.18 2.70
N GLY A 128 -33.91 5.09 2.10
CA GLY A 128 -32.97 5.99 2.78
C GLY A 128 -33.44 7.44 2.85
N SER A 129 -32.71 8.25 3.61
CA SER A 129 -32.94 9.70 3.69
C SER A 129 -32.62 10.45 2.38
N LYS A 130 -31.80 9.85 1.52
CA LYS A 130 -31.46 10.37 0.19
C LYS A 130 -32.06 9.45 -0.86
N LYS A 131 -32.95 9.99 -1.67
CA LYS A 131 -33.65 9.25 -2.70
C LYS A 131 -32.73 8.89 -3.88
N HIS A 132 -31.82 9.78 -4.22
CA HIS A 132 -30.86 9.63 -5.32
C HIS A 132 -29.43 9.67 -4.77
N VAL A 133 -28.64 8.63 -5.05
CA VAL A 133 -27.22 8.53 -4.68
C VAL A 133 -26.41 8.70 -5.93
N ASN A 134 -25.46 9.62 -5.88
CA ASN A 134 -24.50 9.90 -6.92
C ASN A 134 -23.14 10.08 -6.23
N LYS A 135 -22.23 9.12 -6.41
CA LYS A 135 -20.93 9.10 -5.75
C LYS A 135 -19.83 8.78 -6.73
N GLU A 136 -18.79 9.59 -6.69
CA GLU A 136 -17.54 9.31 -7.41
C GLU A 136 -16.62 8.47 -6.51
N TYR A 137 -15.81 7.62 -7.13
CA TYR A 137 -14.81 6.80 -6.46
C TYR A 137 -13.55 6.65 -7.31
N GLN A 138 -12.47 6.31 -6.66
CA GLN A 138 -11.31 5.69 -7.30
C GLN A 138 -11.36 4.18 -7.07
N GLU A 139 -11.15 3.41 -8.14
CA GLU A 139 -11.03 1.96 -8.08
C GLU A 139 -9.57 1.58 -8.33
N MET A 140 -8.96 0.96 -7.32
CA MET A 140 -7.63 0.37 -7.38
C MET A 140 -7.79 -1.14 -7.50
N SER A 141 -7.10 -1.76 -8.44
CA SER A 141 -7.07 -3.21 -8.54
C SER A 141 -5.65 -3.74 -8.80
N PHE A 142 -5.36 -4.92 -8.29
CA PHE A 142 -4.11 -5.64 -8.51
C PHE A 142 -4.36 -7.15 -8.39
N VAL A 143 -3.46 -7.95 -8.96
CA VAL A 143 -3.54 -9.40 -8.97
C VAL A 143 -2.51 -9.99 -8.00
N VAL A 144 -2.93 -10.99 -7.26
CA VAL A 144 -2.05 -11.84 -6.46
C VAL A 144 -2.14 -13.26 -6.96
N THR A 145 -1.02 -13.95 -6.93
CA THR A 145 -0.91 -15.33 -7.42
C THR A 145 -0.35 -16.25 -6.36
N LYS A 146 -0.79 -17.50 -6.39
CA LYS A 146 -0.20 -18.60 -5.62
C LYS A 146 -0.33 -19.87 -6.43
N GLU A 147 0.80 -20.47 -6.80
CA GLU A 147 0.82 -21.65 -7.69
C GLU A 147 0.08 -21.35 -9.00
N ASN A 148 -1.00 -22.07 -9.29
CA ASN A 148 -1.83 -21.88 -10.48
C ASN A 148 -3.08 -21.01 -10.23
N ALA A 149 -3.31 -20.59 -8.98
CA ALA A 149 -4.46 -19.76 -8.62
C ALA A 149 -4.16 -18.27 -8.70
N LYS A 150 -5.15 -17.50 -9.15
CA LYS A 150 -5.11 -16.05 -9.23
C LYS A 150 -6.28 -15.45 -8.49
N MET A 151 -6.01 -14.38 -7.77
CA MET A 151 -7.01 -13.57 -7.10
C MET A 151 -6.78 -12.11 -7.42
N GLN A 152 -7.77 -11.44 -7.98
CA GLN A 152 -7.75 -9.99 -8.13
C GLN A 152 -8.37 -9.36 -6.89
N VAL A 153 -7.67 -8.39 -6.32
CA VAL A 153 -8.14 -7.56 -5.21
C VAL A 153 -8.56 -6.22 -5.78
N ILE A 154 -9.78 -5.78 -5.49
CA ILE A 154 -10.34 -4.54 -6.01
C ILE A 154 -10.82 -3.70 -4.85
N PHE A 155 -10.25 -2.51 -4.68
CA PHE A 155 -10.70 -1.49 -3.74
C PHE A 155 -11.47 -0.40 -4.45
N ARG A 156 -12.57 0.07 -3.86
CA ARG A 156 -13.24 1.32 -4.22
C ARG A 156 -13.15 2.29 -3.06
N ILE A 157 -12.57 3.45 -3.34
CA ILE A 157 -12.31 4.49 -2.36
C ILE A 157 -13.22 5.67 -2.69
N PHE A 158 -14.22 5.86 -1.84
CA PHE A 158 -15.18 6.96 -1.88
C PHE A 158 -14.72 8.10 -0.95
N GLU A 159 -15.34 9.25 -1.01
CA GLU A 159 -15.06 10.38 -0.10
C GLU A 159 -15.45 10.09 1.37
N ASP A 160 -16.35 9.13 1.59
CA ASP A 160 -16.89 8.79 2.91
C ASP A 160 -16.54 7.38 3.39
N GLY A 161 -15.86 6.57 2.58
CA GLY A 161 -15.48 5.22 2.98
C GLY A 161 -14.72 4.44 1.92
N ILE A 162 -14.38 3.22 2.30
CA ILE A 162 -13.74 2.24 1.42
C ILE A 162 -14.57 0.96 1.36
N GLY A 163 -14.53 0.29 0.23
CA GLY A 163 -15.01 -1.06 0.07
C GLY A 163 -14.01 -1.87 -0.73
N PHE A 164 -13.94 -3.17 -0.49
CA PHE A 164 -13.13 -4.05 -1.32
C PHE A 164 -13.86 -5.35 -1.65
N ARG A 165 -13.37 -6.03 -2.67
CA ARG A 165 -13.84 -7.36 -3.08
C ARG A 165 -12.71 -8.16 -3.69
N TYR A 166 -12.89 -9.46 -3.69
CA TYR A 166 -12.04 -10.42 -4.39
C TYR A 166 -12.74 -10.94 -5.64
N VAL A 167 -11.95 -11.14 -6.71
CA VAL A 167 -12.35 -11.93 -7.88
C VAL A 167 -11.33 -13.05 -8.00
N VAL A 168 -11.80 -14.28 -7.88
CA VAL A 168 -10.94 -15.48 -7.94
C VAL A 168 -11.20 -16.16 -9.26
N ASP A 169 -10.14 -16.35 -10.05
CA ASP A 169 -10.21 -17.24 -11.20
C ASP A 169 -10.24 -18.67 -10.67
N GLY A 170 -11.35 -19.35 -10.91
CA GLY A 170 -11.48 -20.77 -10.56
C GLY A 170 -10.42 -21.59 -11.28
N ASP A 171 -9.93 -22.64 -10.63
CA ASP A 171 -9.07 -23.62 -11.26
C ASP A 171 -9.79 -24.17 -12.50
N THR A 172 -9.29 -23.79 -13.69
CA THR A 172 -9.88 -24.13 -14.98
C THR A 172 -9.74 -25.60 -15.36
N THR A 173 -9.13 -26.43 -14.49
CA THR A 173 -8.93 -27.86 -14.74
C THR A 173 -10.20 -28.67 -14.62
N THR A 174 -11.24 -28.14 -13.96
CA THR A 174 -12.56 -28.80 -13.85
C THR A 174 -13.67 -27.83 -14.21
N GLN A 175 -14.12 -27.86 -15.44
CA GLN A 175 -15.11 -26.93 -16.04
C GLN A 175 -16.49 -26.88 -15.34
N ASN A 176 -16.72 -27.58 -14.23
CA ASN A 176 -18.02 -27.68 -13.56
C ASN A 176 -18.00 -27.58 -12.03
N GLU A 177 -16.85 -27.40 -11.36
CA GLU A 177 -16.83 -27.30 -9.92
C GLU A 177 -16.82 -25.82 -9.49
N LYS A 178 -17.87 -25.42 -8.75
CA LYS A 178 -17.94 -24.09 -8.11
C LYS A 178 -16.83 -24.00 -7.08
N THR A 179 -16.04 -22.94 -7.14
CA THR A 179 -15.07 -22.61 -6.07
C THR A 179 -15.82 -22.40 -4.77
N VAL A 180 -15.54 -23.21 -3.75
CA VAL A 180 -16.14 -23.10 -2.43
C VAL A 180 -15.18 -22.34 -1.53
N ILE A 181 -15.57 -21.15 -1.08
CA ILE A 181 -14.86 -20.38 -0.08
C ILE A 181 -15.21 -20.94 1.30
N THR A 182 -14.20 -21.34 2.06
CA THR A 182 -14.34 -21.91 3.40
C THR A 182 -14.16 -20.89 4.51
N SER A 183 -13.31 -19.90 4.29
CA SER A 183 -13.14 -18.76 5.22
C SER A 183 -12.60 -17.52 4.52
N GLU A 184 -12.79 -16.39 5.15
CA GLU A 184 -12.18 -15.10 4.83
C GLU A 184 -11.34 -14.66 6.02
N VAL A 185 -10.11 -14.18 5.77
CA VAL A 185 -9.22 -13.68 6.83
C VAL A 185 -9.25 -12.17 6.95
N SER A 186 -9.94 -11.50 6.02
CA SER A 186 -10.11 -10.04 6.05
C SER A 186 -10.96 -9.62 7.25
N SER A 187 -10.60 -8.48 7.84
CA SER A 187 -11.34 -7.85 8.95
C SER A 187 -11.44 -6.33 8.75
N PHE A 188 -12.21 -5.66 9.58
CA PHE A 188 -12.39 -4.22 9.61
C PHE A 188 -12.13 -3.68 11.02
#